data_db2592e4d7d279b0ab48cc70b07ab70c
#
_entry.id   db2592e4d7d279b0ab48cc70b07ab70c
#
_cell.length_a   1.000
_cell.length_b   1.000
_cell.length_c   1.000
_cell.angle_alpha   90.00
_cell.angle_beta   90.00
_cell.angle_gamma   90.00
#
_symmetry.space_group_name_H-M   'P 1'
#
loop_
_entity.id
_entity.type
_entity.pdbx_description
1 polymer ?
#
loop_
_entity_poly.entity_id
_entity_poly.type
_entity_poly.pdbx_seq_one_letter_code
_entity_poly.pdbx_strand_id
1 'polypeptide(L)'
;MCSSDLVLAFEGAYHGLSFGALDCTWRSDFKDPFAARLPGATRFARYGDLDDVRRVAELPGAPIGAVLIEPIQGRGGERVPPTGFLRDLRALCDERDWLLIADEIYTGLGRTGACFACDHEGVVPDLLCIGKGLASGMPLSACLGLATCFDAWPRSTGEALHTQTFLGHPASCAAALASLDVSERWQLAARAKALGLTVLAHLRRGLAGVPSVVEVRGLGLMIGIECARPEIALAATQSLLERGYVLLPSGPGGRVLSLTPPLTIEEPALLAACDEIVDCLALAASEKSRRQ
;
A
#
# COMPACT_ATOMS: atom_id res chain seq x y z
N MET A 1 -21.60 -7.16 -12.58
CA MET A 1 -21.40 -7.82 -11.28
C MET A 1 -22.75 -8.09 -10.64
N CYS A 2 -23.01 -9.32 -10.24
CA CYS A 2 -24.20 -9.67 -9.47
C CYS A 2 -23.99 -9.23 -8.01
N SER A 3 -25.05 -8.81 -7.30
CA SER A 3 -24.96 -8.38 -5.89
C SER A 3 -24.52 -9.49 -4.91
N SER A 4 -24.35 -10.72 -5.40
CA SER A 4 -23.89 -11.90 -4.66
C SER A 4 -22.44 -12.27 -4.94
N ASP A 5 -21.74 -11.55 -5.81
CA ASP A 5 -20.36 -11.88 -6.16
C ASP A 5 -19.41 -11.52 -5.02
N LEU A 6 -18.39 -12.36 -4.82
CA LEU A 6 -17.35 -12.13 -3.81
C LEU A 6 -16.24 -11.23 -4.34
N VAL A 7 -15.57 -10.54 -3.43
CA VAL A 7 -14.30 -9.87 -3.68
C VAL A 7 -13.16 -10.81 -3.29
N LEU A 8 -12.17 -10.98 -4.17
CA LEU A 8 -10.91 -11.60 -3.82
C LEU A 8 -9.94 -10.51 -3.40
N ALA A 9 -9.41 -10.61 -2.19
CA ALA A 9 -8.36 -9.74 -1.65
C ALA A 9 -7.13 -10.58 -1.28
N PHE A 10 -6.12 -9.98 -0.65
CA PHE A 10 -4.86 -10.66 -0.39
C PHE A 10 -4.50 -10.69 1.09
N GLU A 11 -3.83 -11.77 1.51
CA GLU A 11 -3.21 -11.84 2.82
C GLU A 11 -2.25 -10.67 3.04
N GLY A 12 -2.35 -10.03 4.20
CA GLY A 12 -1.57 -8.84 4.53
C GLY A 12 -2.17 -7.51 4.04
N ALA A 13 -3.27 -7.53 3.25
CA ALA A 13 -3.89 -6.33 2.71
C ALA A 13 -4.52 -5.43 3.79
N TYR A 14 -4.48 -4.12 3.51
CA TYR A 14 -5.16 -3.10 4.32
C TYR A 14 -5.87 -2.09 3.41
N HIS A 15 -7.19 -2.22 3.32
CA HIS A 15 -8.03 -1.37 2.47
C HIS A 15 -8.84 -0.32 3.24
N GLY A 16 -8.68 -0.25 4.55
CA GLY A 16 -9.37 0.69 5.42
C GLY A 16 -10.22 0.04 6.50
N LEU A 17 -10.94 0.88 7.27
CA LEU A 17 -11.69 0.48 8.45
C LEU A 17 -13.19 0.76 8.34
N SER A 18 -13.67 1.33 7.23
CA SER A 18 -15.10 1.41 6.93
C SER A 18 -15.62 0.02 6.50
N PHE A 19 -16.90 -0.28 6.78
CA PHE A 19 -17.41 -1.67 6.75
C PHE A 19 -17.06 -2.47 5.50
N GLY A 20 -17.28 -1.94 4.28
CA GLY A 20 -16.92 -2.65 3.05
C GLY A 20 -15.42 -2.86 2.90
N ALA A 21 -14.62 -1.84 3.15
CA ALA A 21 -13.17 -1.90 3.10
C ALA A 21 -12.58 -2.77 4.23
N LEU A 22 -13.22 -2.75 5.41
CA LEU A 22 -12.82 -3.58 6.55
C LEU A 22 -12.99 -5.07 6.24
N ASP A 23 -14.06 -5.46 5.52
CA ASP A 23 -14.25 -6.85 5.10
C ASP A 23 -13.11 -7.35 4.21
N CYS A 24 -12.56 -6.46 3.36
CA CYS A 24 -11.42 -6.74 2.48
C CYS A 24 -10.04 -6.55 3.16
N THR A 25 -9.99 -6.04 4.38
CA THR A 25 -8.75 -5.93 5.16
C THR A 25 -8.40 -7.26 5.80
N TRP A 26 -7.12 -7.70 5.71
CA TRP A 26 -6.71 -9.04 6.16
C TRP A 26 -6.69 -9.19 7.68
N ARG A 27 -6.22 -8.18 8.40
CA ARG A 27 -5.91 -8.28 9.83
C ARG A 27 -7.17 -8.52 10.70
N SER A 28 -7.17 -9.65 11.42
CA SER A 28 -8.26 -10.07 12.30
C SER A 28 -8.47 -9.10 13.46
N ASP A 29 -7.41 -8.54 14.03
CA ASP A 29 -7.49 -7.58 15.14
C ASP A 29 -8.33 -6.32 14.81
N PHE A 30 -8.43 -5.93 13.54
CA PHE A 30 -9.34 -4.87 13.10
C PHE A 30 -10.77 -5.38 12.87
N LYS A 31 -10.92 -6.64 12.46
CA LYS A 31 -12.20 -7.23 12.03
C LYS A 31 -13.00 -7.87 13.17
N ASP A 32 -12.31 -8.55 14.10
CA ASP A 32 -12.95 -9.36 15.14
C ASP A 32 -13.99 -8.60 15.97
N PRO A 33 -13.76 -7.33 16.38
CA PRO A 33 -14.76 -6.55 17.09
C PRO A 33 -16.08 -6.34 16.32
N PHE A 34 -16.04 -6.45 14.99
CA PHE A 34 -17.15 -6.18 14.08
C PHE A 34 -17.58 -7.41 13.28
N ALA A 35 -16.99 -8.58 13.51
CA ALA A 35 -17.17 -9.78 12.68
C ALA A 35 -18.65 -10.14 12.43
N ALA A 36 -19.50 -10.02 13.45
CA ALA A 36 -20.94 -10.31 13.33
C ALA A 36 -21.72 -9.30 12.45
N ARG A 37 -21.10 -8.21 12.04
CA ARG A 37 -21.71 -7.13 11.24
C ARG A 37 -21.10 -6.99 9.86
N LEU A 38 -19.96 -7.65 9.58
CA LEU A 38 -19.32 -7.64 8.28
C LEU A 38 -20.07 -8.59 7.32
N PRO A 39 -20.16 -8.25 6.03
CA PRO A 39 -20.84 -9.07 5.04
C PRO A 39 -20.21 -10.46 4.85
N GLY A 40 -18.91 -10.61 5.13
CA GLY A 40 -18.19 -11.86 4.87
C GLY A 40 -18.09 -12.18 3.37
N ALA A 41 -18.10 -11.17 2.53
CA ALA A 41 -18.11 -11.28 1.08
C ALA A 41 -16.70 -11.25 0.47
N THR A 42 -15.66 -11.54 1.28
CA THR A 42 -14.27 -11.51 0.84
C THR A 42 -13.59 -12.87 0.99
N ARG A 43 -12.88 -13.30 -0.05
CA ARG A 43 -11.92 -14.39 0.00
C ARG A 43 -10.51 -13.84 -0.05
N PHE A 44 -9.57 -14.52 0.61
CA PHE A 44 -8.18 -14.09 0.64
C PHE A 44 -7.28 -15.12 -0.01
N ALA A 45 -6.39 -14.65 -0.90
CA ALA A 45 -5.33 -15.42 -1.51
C ALA A 45 -3.96 -14.91 -1.01
N ARG A 46 -2.92 -15.73 -1.14
CA ARG A 46 -1.55 -15.32 -0.84
C ARG A 46 -1.11 -14.22 -1.81
N TYR A 47 -0.57 -13.15 -1.28
CA TYR A 47 -0.08 -12.04 -2.08
C TYR A 47 1.13 -12.44 -2.93
N GLY A 48 1.08 -12.15 -4.23
CA GLY A 48 2.13 -12.49 -5.18
C GLY A 48 2.10 -13.95 -5.68
N ASP A 49 1.05 -14.71 -5.39
CA ASP A 49 0.89 -16.11 -5.77
C ASP A 49 -0.36 -16.31 -6.65
N LEU A 50 -0.17 -16.34 -7.97
CA LEU A 50 -1.27 -16.45 -8.94
C LEU A 50 -1.95 -17.84 -8.90
N ASP A 51 -1.22 -18.88 -8.54
CA ASP A 51 -1.80 -20.24 -8.42
C ASP A 51 -2.72 -20.30 -7.20
N ASP A 52 -2.37 -19.61 -6.12
CA ASP A 52 -3.27 -19.48 -4.97
C ASP A 52 -4.50 -18.65 -5.30
N VAL A 53 -4.39 -17.60 -6.13
CA VAL A 53 -5.56 -16.84 -6.63
C VAL A 53 -6.52 -17.78 -7.38
N ARG A 54 -6.01 -18.62 -8.29
CA ARG A 54 -6.83 -19.60 -9.02
C ARG A 54 -7.49 -20.59 -8.05
N ARG A 55 -6.71 -21.14 -7.13
CA ARG A 55 -7.19 -22.10 -6.12
C ARG A 55 -8.32 -21.49 -5.26
N VAL A 56 -8.15 -20.28 -4.77
CA VAL A 56 -9.14 -19.60 -3.94
C VAL A 56 -10.42 -19.28 -4.72
N ALA A 57 -10.28 -18.96 -5.99
CA ALA A 57 -11.43 -18.69 -6.85
C ALA A 57 -12.32 -19.93 -7.08
N GLU A 58 -11.73 -21.14 -7.12
CA GLU A 58 -12.45 -22.39 -7.30
C GLU A 58 -13.11 -22.95 -6.02
N LEU A 59 -12.94 -22.29 -4.88
CA LEU A 59 -13.58 -22.71 -3.63
C LEU A 59 -15.12 -22.66 -3.76
N PRO A 60 -15.87 -23.60 -3.15
CA PRO A 60 -17.32 -23.61 -3.20
C PRO A 60 -17.95 -22.32 -2.64
N GLY A 61 -19.06 -21.90 -3.23
CA GLY A 61 -19.85 -20.74 -2.80
C GLY A 61 -20.12 -19.77 -3.94
N ALA A 62 -20.37 -18.50 -3.62
CA ALA A 62 -20.61 -17.46 -4.63
C ALA A 62 -19.35 -17.23 -5.48
N PRO A 63 -19.50 -16.88 -6.78
CA PRO A 63 -18.38 -16.62 -7.67
C PRO A 63 -17.60 -15.37 -7.23
N ILE A 64 -16.36 -15.23 -7.70
CA ILE A 64 -15.60 -13.99 -7.61
C ILE A 64 -16.09 -13.05 -8.72
N GLY A 65 -16.38 -11.80 -8.37
CA GLY A 65 -16.75 -10.75 -9.32
C GLY A 65 -15.69 -9.66 -9.43
N ALA A 66 -14.82 -9.53 -8.43
CA ALA A 66 -13.76 -8.54 -8.43
C ALA A 66 -12.54 -9.00 -7.65
N VAL A 67 -11.38 -8.49 -8.05
CA VAL A 67 -10.11 -8.59 -7.30
C VAL A 67 -9.72 -7.21 -6.82
N LEU A 68 -9.49 -7.07 -5.51
CA LEU A 68 -9.00 -5.84 -4.88
C LEU A 68 -7.56 -6.03 -4.42
N ILE A 69 -6.65 -5.19 -4.90
CA ILE A 69 -5.22 -5.31 -4.63
C ILE A 69 -4.55 -3.98 -4.33
N GLU A 70 -3.66 -3.96 -3.33
CA GLU A 70 -2.60 -2.96 -3.24
C GLU A 70 -1.46 -3.40 -4.17
N PRO A 71 -1.05 -2.63 -5.21
CA PRO A 71 0.07 -3.01 -6.09
C PRO A 71 1.38 -3.25 -5.34
N ILE A 72 1.61 -2.53 -4.25
CA ILE A 72 2.59 -2.82 -3.21
C ILE A 72 1.86 -2.73 -1.87
N GLN A 73 1.92 -3.77 -1.06
CA GLN A 73 1.25 -3.75 0.24
C GLN A 73 1.97 -2.79 1.19
N GLY A 74 1.25 -1.78 1.70
CA GLY A 74 1.79 -0.85 2.66
C GLY A 74 1.83 -1.43 4.07
N ARG A 75 0.69 -1.55 4.72
CA ARG A 75 0.59 -2.10 6.07
C ARG A 75 1.01 -3.57 6.18
N GLY A 76 1.03 -4.28 5.06
CA GLY A 76 1.60 -5.63 4.93
C GLY A 76 3.13 -5.68 5.06
N GLY A 77 3.81 -4.51 5.10
CA GLY A 77 5.26 -4.40 5.29
C GLY A 77 6.01 -4.05 4.02
N GLU A 78 5.56 -3.08 3.27
CA GLU A 78 6.13 -2.60 2.00
C GLU A 78 6.47 -3.76 1.05
N ARG A 79 5.52 -4.71 0.93
CA ARG A 79 5.70 -5.93 0.14
C ARG A 79 5.52 -5.63 -1.33
N VAL A 80 6.58 -5.82 -2.09
CA VAL A 80 6.59 -5.75 -3.55
C VAL A 80 6.29 -7.15 -4.09
N PRO A 81 5.30 -7.34 -4.97
CA PRO A 81 5.03 -8.66 -5.54
C PRO A 81 6.14 -9.08 -6.50
N PRO A 82 6.22 -10.37 -6.87
CA PRO A 82 7.11 -10.82 -7.94
C PRO A 82 6.84 -10.06 -9.24
N THR A 83 7.92 -9.76 -9.98
CA THR A 83 7.80 -9.09 -11.28
C THR A 83 6.88 -9.86 -12.23
N GLY A 84 5.96 -9.16 -12.85
CA GLY A 84 4.96 -9.73 -13.76
C GLY A 84 3.66 -10.15 -13.08
N PHE A 85 3.61 -10.20 -11.75
CA PHE A 85 2.42 -10.64 -11.03
C PHE A 85 1.18 -9.78 -11.32
N LEU A 86 1.31 -8.46 -11.33
CA LEU A 86 0.17 -7.57 -11.61
C LEU A 86 -0.35 -7.74 -13.04
N ARG A 87 0.56 -7.88 -14.01
CA ARG A 87 0.20 -8.12 -15.40
C ARG A 87 -0.52 -9.46 -15.57
N ASP A 88 -0.01 -10.51 -14.94
CA ASP A 88 -0.59 -11.86 -15.02
C ASP A 88 -1.94 -11.91 -14.28
N LEU A 89 -2.08 -11.16 -13.17
CA LEU A 89 -3.35 -10.97 -12.46
C LEU A 89 -4.37 -10.23 -13.34
N ARG A 90 -3.97 -9.17 -14.06
CA ARG A 90 -4.84 -8.48 -15.02
C ARG A 90 -5.35 -9.43 -16.10
N ALA A 91 -4.45 -10.22 -16.68
CA ALA A 91 -4.79 -11.21 -17.69
C ALA A 91 -5.79 -12.27 -17.15
N LEU A 92 -5.59 -12.71 -15.91
CA LEU A 92 -6.52 -13.64 -15.26
C LEU A 92 -7.90 -12.98 -15.01
N CYS A 93 -7.93 -11.72 -14.61
CA CYS A 93 -9.19 -11.00 -14.43
C CYS A 93 -9.95 -10.86 -15.77
N ASP A 94 -9.23 -10.57 -16.87
CA ASP A 94 -9.81 -10.49 -18.21
C ASP A 94 -10.35 -11.86 -18.67
N GLU A 95 -9.62 -12.96 -18.42
CA GLU A 95 -10.03 -14.33 -18.73
C GLU A 95 -11.32 -14.73 -18.00
N ARG A 96 -11.47 -14.27 -16.75
CA ARG A 96 -12.56 -14.67 -15.83
C ARG A 96 -13.69 -13.66 -15.76
N ASP A 97 -13.64 -12.58 -16.51
CA ASP A 97 -14.61 -11.46 -16.47
C ASP A 97 -14.75 -10.87 -15.05
N TRP A 98 -13.61 -10.74 -14.35
CA TRP A 98 -13.52 -10.09 -13.05
C TRP A 98 -13.07 -8.65 -13.17
N LEU A 99 -13.61 -7.76 -12.34
CA LEU A 99 -13.08 -6.41 -12.22
C LEU A 99 -11.75 -6.43 -11.44
N LEU A 100 -10.74 -5.74 -11.97
CA LEU A 100 -9.52 -5.45 -11.22
C LEU A 100 -9.62 -4.07 -10.58
N ILE A 101 -9.56 -4.03 -9.26
CA ILE A 101 -9.60 -2.81 -8.44
C ILE A 101 -8.22 -2.60 -7.84
N ALA A 102 -7.51 -1.56 -8.26
CA ALA A 102 -6.22 -1.20 -7.69
C ALA A 102 -6.39 -0.17 -6.57
N ASP A 103 -5.98 -0.53 -5.38
CA ASP A 103 -5.88 0.38 -4.24
C ASP A 103 -4.51 1.08 -4.28
N GLU A 104 -4.49 2.24 -4.90
CA GLU A 104 -3.32 3.11 -5.02
C GLU A 104 -3.32 4.26 -3.99
N ILE A 105 -4.11 4.12 -2.93
CA ILE A 105 -4.21 5.13 -1.88
C ILE A 105 -2.84 5.39 -1.23
N TYR A 106 -1.98 4.38 -1.16
CA TYR A 106 -0.64 4.52 -0.59
C TYR A 106 0.48 4.51 -1.62
N THR A 107 0.30 3.80 -2.71
CA THR A 107 1.32 3.57 -3.74
C THR A 107 1.33 4.62 -4.84
N GLY A 108 0.19 5.29 -5.07
CA GLY A 108 -0.01 6.23 -6.16
C GLY A 108 0.67 7.59 -5.97
N LEU A 109 0.43 8.46 -6.94
CA LEU A 109 0.86 9.86 -6.96
C LEU A 109 2.38 10.04 -6.85
N GLY A 110 3.14 9.17 -7.54
CA GLY A 110 4.59 9.27 -7.62
C GLY A 110 5.36 8.51 -6.54
N ARG A 111 4.69 7.98 -5.50
CA ARG A 111 5.33 7.35 -4.33
C ARG A 111 6.33 6.25 -4.70
N THR A 112 5.99 5.39 -5.64
CA THR A 112 6.79 4.24 -6.06
C THR A 112 7.75 4.53 -7.21
N GLY A 113 7.78 5.78 -7.69
CA GLY A 113 8.63 6.18 -8.82
C GLY A 113 7.95 6.14 -10.18
N ALA A 114 6.65 5.87 -10.21
CA ALA A 114 5.74 6.03 -11.34
C ALA A 114 4.51 6.82 -10.86
N CYS A 115 3.66 7.31 -11.77
CA CYS A 115 2.45 8.02 -11.37
C CYS A 115 1.57 7.13 -10.51
N PHE A 116 1.33 5.92 -10.98
CA PHE A 116 0.70 4.82 -10.24
C PHE A 116 1.63 3.61 -10.20
N ALA A 117 1.54 2.78 -9.17
CA ALA A 117 2.37 1.58 -9.08
C ALA A 117 2.00 0.56 -10.17
N CYS A 118 0.76 0.53 -10.63
CA CYS A 118 0.33 -0.26 -11.77
C CYS A 118 1.10 0.04 -13.06
N ASP A 119 1.59 1.28 -13.23
CA ASP A 119 2.34 1.72 -14.42
C ASP A 119 3.68 0.97 -14.57
N HIS A 120 4.26 0.46 -13.47
CA HIS A 120 5.52 -0.31 -13.52
C HIS A 120 5.40 -1.57 -14.38
N GLU A 121 4.20 -2.14 -14.50
CA GLU A 121 3.93 -3.33 -15.31
C GLU A 121 2.96 -3.05 -16.47
N GLY A 122 2.63 -1.78 -16.73
CA GLY A 122 1.72 -1.38 -17.81
C GLY A 122 0.28 -1.86 -17.60
N VAL A 123 -0.14 -2.04 -16.34
CA VAL A 123 -1.48 -2.52 -15.99
C VAL A 123 -2.46 -1.36 -15.87
N VAL A 124 -3.60 -1.48 -16.54
CA VAL A 124 -4.74 -0.57 -16.37
C VAL A 124 -5.85 -1.31 -15.63
N PRO A 125 -6.16 -0.91 -14.39
CA PRO A 125 -7.26 -1.50 -13.63
C PRO A 125 -8.61 -0.98 -14.13
N ASP A 126 -9.70 -1.71 -13.84
CA ASP A 126 -11.06 -1.25 -14.11
C ASP A 126 -11.48 -0.12 -13.15
N LEU A 127 -11.03 -0.21 -11.91
CA LEU A 127 -11.22 0.80 -10.87
C LEU A 127 -9.89 1.10 -10.16
N LEU A 128 -9.63 2.38 -9.90
CA LEU A 128 -8.42 2.88 -9.24
C LEU A 128 -8.81 3.75 -8.05
N CYS A 129 -8.40 3.35 -6.86
CA CYS A 129 -8.63 4.12 -5.64
C CYS A 129 -7.42 5.00 -5.31
N ILE A 130 -7.62 6.30 -5.11
CA ILE A 130 -6.58 7.26 -4.73
C ILE A 130 -6.98 8.08 -3.51
N GLY A 131 -6.00 8.53 -2.74
CA GLY A 131 -6.23 9.29 -1.52
C GLY A 131 -4.92 9.79 -0.91
N LYS A 132 -4.85 9.88 0.42
CA LYS A 132 -3.65 10.32 1.19
C LYS A 132 -2.97 11.55 0.59
N GLY A 133 -1.93 11.36 -0.24
CA GLY A 133 -1.16 12.43 -0.88
C GLY A 133 -1.94 13.28 -1.89
N LEU A 134 -3.15 12.87 -2.31
CA LEU A 134 -3.93 13.54 -3.34
C LEU A 134 -4.13 15.03 -3.07
N ALA A 135 -4.51 15.38 -1.86
CA ALA A 135 -4.79 16.77 -1.48
C ALA A 135 -3.80 17.31 -0.42
N SER A 136 -2.59 16.73 -0.32
CA SER A 136 -1.47 17.23 0.50
C SER A 136 -1.85 17.62 1.93
N GLY A 137 -2.64 16.75 2.62
CA GLY A 137 -3.05 16.95 4.00
C GLY A 137 -4.51 17.36 4.18
N MET A 138 -5.20 17.79 3.12
CA MET A 138 -6.66 17.97 3.15
C MET A 138 -7.37 16.62 2.93
N PRO A 139 -8.50 16.35 3.62
CA PRO A 139 -9.22 15.10 3.46
C PRO A 139 -9.88 15.00 2.08
N LEU A 140 -9.36 14.13 1.25
CA LEU A 140 -9.91 13.81 -0.07
C LEU A 140 -9.49 12.41 -0.49
N SER A 141 -10.43 11.69 -1.08
CA SER A 141 -10.18 10.45 -1.82
C SER A 141 -11.04 10.44 -3.09
N ALA A 142 -10.63 9.67 -4.08
CA ALA A 142 -11.37 9.48 -5.31
C ALA A 142 -11.28 8.03 -5.76
N CYS A 143 -12.31 7.59 -6.49
CA CYS A 143 -12.30 6.36 -7.25
C CYS A 143 -12.45 6.74 -8.73
N LEU A 144 -11.49 6.34 -9.52
CA LEU A 144 -11.47 6.49 -10.97
C LEU A 144 -11.80 5.14 -11.60
N GLY A 145 -12.46 5.12 -12.74
CA GLY A 145 -12.76 3.86 -13.38
C GLY A 145 -13.44 4.02 -14.73
N LEU A 146 -13.69 2.89 -15.39
CA LEU A 146 -14.39 2.83 -16.63
C LEU A 146 -15.85 3.31 -16.47
N ALA A 147 -16.37 4.06 -17.43
CA ALA A 147 -17.75 4.54 -17.41
C ALA A 147 -18.75 3.39 -17.22
N THR A 148 -18.50 2.24 -17.83
CA THR A 148 -19.34 1.04 -17.72
C THR A 148 -19.45 0.51 -16.29
N CYS A 149 -18.42 0.67 -15.45
CA CYS A 149 -18.48 0.29 -14.04
C CYS A 149 -19.41 1.22 -13.26
N PHE A 150 -19.36 2.53 -13.54
CA PHE A 150 -20.23 3.52 -12.89
C PHE A 150 -21.66 3.50 -13.45
N ASP A 151 -21.85 3.20 -14.72
CA ASP A 151 -23.18 3.09 -15.36
C ASP A 151 -23.97 1.87 -14.84
N ALA A 152 -23.30 0.87 -14.23
CA ALA A 152 -23.97 -0.22 -13.52
C ALA A 152 -24.67 0.26 -12.23
N TRP A 153 -24.33 1.45 -11.72
CA TRP A 153 -25.00 2.05 -10.58
C TRP A 153 -26.42 2.51 -11.02
N PRO A 154 -27.47 2.18 -10.27
CA PRO A 154 -28.83 2.58 -10.63
C PRO A 154 -28.96 4.09 -10.75
N ARG A 155 -29.75 4.56 -11.72
CA ARG A 155 -30.03 5.99 -11.84
C ARG A 155 -30.82 6.47 -10.63
N SER A 156 -30.43 7.64 -10.11
CA SER A 156 -31.16 8.30 -9.03
C SER A 156 -32.58 8.69 -9.49
N THR A 157 -33.55 8.45 -8.61
CA THR A 157 -34.96 8.85 -8.81
C THR A 157 -35.31 10.13 -8.05
N GLY A 158 -34.31 10.88 -7.57
CA GLY A 158 -34.50 12.13 -6.83
C GLY A 158 -33.39 12.42 -5.83
N GLU A 159 -32.91 11.38 -5.09
CA GLU A 159 -31.81 11.54 -4.17
C GLU A 159 -30.58 10.71 -4.62
N ALA A 160 -29.39 11.16 -4.27
CA ALA A 160 -28.16 10.41 -4.56
C ALA A 160 -28.17 9.09 -3.79
N LEU A 161 -27.97 7.97 -4.52
CA LEU A 161 -27.94 6.64 -3.93
C LEU A 161 -26.74 6.41 -3.01
N HIS A 162 -25.64 7.14 -3.25
CA HIS A 162 -24.45 7.14 -2.43
C HIS A 162 -23.89 8.57 -2.35
N THR A 163 -23.82 9.14 -1.17
CA THR A 163 -23.32 10.48 -0.94
C THR A 163 -22.75 10.65 0.47
N GLN A 164 -21.98 11.69 0.65
CA GLN A 164 -21.45 12.15 1.94
C GLN A 164 -21.51 13.67 1.97
N THR A 165 -21.64 14.26 3.17
CA THR A 165 -21.74 15.72 3.37
C THR A 165 -20.58 16.48 2.72
N PHE A 166 -19.36 15.95 2.77
CA PHE A 166 -18.15 16.62 2.26
C PHE A 166 -17.68 16.04 0.91
N LEU A 167 -18.53 15.33 0.19
CA LEU A 167 -18.19 14.83 -1.13
C LEU A 167 -17.96 16.00 -2.08
N GLY A 168 -16.78 16.02 -2.75
CA GLY A 168 -16.39 17.14 -3.62
C GLY A 168 -16.10 18.43 -2.88
N HIS A 169 -15.62 18.38 -1.63
CA HIS A 169 -15.31 19.59 -0.82
C HIS A 169 -14.37 20.55 -1.58
N PRO A 170 -14.80 21.81 -1.86
CA PRO A 170 -14.10 22.69 -2.78
C PRO A 170 -12.65 22.99 -2.39
N ALA A 171 -12.37 23.23 -1.10
CA ALA A 171 -11.02 23.51 -0.64
C ALA A 171 -10.09 22.28 -0.80
N SER A 172 -10.59 21.06 -0.53
CA SER A 172 -9.82 19.84 -0.74
C SER A 172 -9.57 19.58 -2.23
N CYS A 173 -10.55 19.85 -3.09
CA CYS A 173 -10.39 19.73 -4.54
C CYS A 173 -9.37 20.76 -5.08
N ALA A 174 -9.40 21.99 -4.61
CA ALA A 174 -8.42 23.03 -4.97
C ALA A 174 -7.00 22.64 -4.53
N ALA A 175 -6.85 22.09 -3.30
CA ALA A 175 -5.58 21.59 -2.80
C ALA A 175 -5.08 20.41 -3.63
N ALA A 176 -5.97 19.50 -4.05
CA ALA A 176 -5.61 18.37 -4.91
C ALA A 176 -5.11 18.83 -6.27
N LEU A 177 -5.79 19.77 -6.92
CA LEU A 177 -5.35 20.33 -8.20
C LEU A 177 -3.96 20.95 -8.08
N ALA A 178 -3.72 21.75 -7.04
CA ALA A 178 -2.41 22.35 -6.78
C ALA A 178 -1.33 21.28 -6.51
N SER A 179 -1.67 20.22 -5.77
CA SER A 179 -0.76 19.10 -5.48
C SER A 179 -0.37 18.34 -6.75
N LEU A 180 -1.32 18.07 -7.63
CA LEU A 180 -1.08 17.41 -8.91
C LEU A 180 -0.20 18.27 -9.82
N ASP A 181 -0.48 19.58 -9.94
CA ASP A 181 0.32 20.52 -10.71
C ASP A 181 1.78 20.60 -10.19
N VAL A 182 1.98 20.66 -8.89
CA VAL A 182 3.33 20.65 -8.29
C VAL A 182 4.03 19.31 -8.56
N SER A 183 3.32 18.19 -8.42
CA SER A 183 3.88 16.86 -8.69
C SER A 183 4.37 16.71 -10.12
N GLU A 184 3.63 17.24 -11.07
CA GLU A 184 4.00 17.24 -12.49
C GLU A 184 5.18 18.19 -12.76
N ARG A 185 5.09 19.46 -12.34
CA ARG A 185 6.15 20.47 -12.55
C ARG A 185 7.48 20.08 -11.94
N TRP A 186 7.47 19.47 -10.76
CA TRP A 186 8.68 19.06 -10.05
C TRP A 186 9.10 17.64 -10.37
N GLN A 187 8.38 16.95 -11.28
CA GLN A 187 8.68 15.60 -11.71
C GLN A 187 8.87 14.63 -10.51
N LEU A 188 7.97 14.72 -9.53
CA LEU A 188 8.13 14.04 -8.23
C LEU A 188 8.20 12.51 -8.37
N ALA A 189 7.53 11.91 -9.35
CA ALA A 189 7.63 10.48 -9.63
C ALA A 189 9.04 10.08 -10.10
N ALA A 190 9.59 10.81 -11.06
CA ALA A 190 10.96 10.57 -11.55
C ALA A 190 12.01 10.79 -10.45
N ARG A 191 11.81 11.84 -9.63
CA ARG A 191 12.63 12.12 -8.45
C ARG A 191 12.57 10.97 -7.43
N ALA A 192 11.39 10.48 -7.09
CA ALA A 192 11.19 9.36 -6.17
C ALA A 192 11.86 8.09 -6.70
N LYS A 193 11.80 7.83 -8.01
CA LYS A 193 12.50 6.71 -8.64
C LYS A 193 14.01 6.80 -8.45
N ALA A 194 14.60 7.93 -8.82
CA ALA A 194 16.06 8.13 -8.73
C ALA A 194 16.57 8.06 -7.29
N LEU A 195 15.93 8.84 -6.40
CA LEU A 195 16.31 8.90 -4.98
C LEU A 195 16.06 7.56 -4.28
N GLY A 196 14.98 6.86 -4.62
CA GLY A 196 14.69 5.53 -4.07
C GLY A 196 15.74 4.50 -4.41
N LEU A 197 16.29 4.51 -5.63
CA LEU A 197 17.41 3.64 -6.02
C LEU A 197 18.66 3.92 -5.18
N THR A 198 19.01 5.19 -4.99
CA THR A 198 20.13 5.63 -4.15
C THR A 198 19.95 5.13 -2.72
N VAL A 199 18.80 5.39 -2.12
CA VAL A 199 18.47 5.00 -0.73
C VAL A 199 18.45 3.50 -0.54
N LEU A 200 17.82 2.74 -1.44
CA LEU A 200 17.82 1.28 -1.37
C LEU A 200 19.23 0.70 -1.45
N ALA A 201 20.08 1.21 -2.35
CA ALA A 201 21.46 0.78 -2.45
C ALA A 201 22.27 1.14 -1.19
N HIS A 202 22.04 2.31 -0.61
CA HIS A 202 22.68 2.77 0.62
C HIS A 202 22.31 1.88 1.82
N LEU A 203 21.01 1.66 2.05
CA LEU A 203 20.50 0.81 3.13
C LEU A 203 20.95 -0.65 2.99
N ARG A 204 20.84 -1.22 1.78
CA ARG A 204 21.28 -2.60 1.53
C ARG A 204 22.76 -2.79 1.80
N ARG A 205 23.59 -1.81 1.47
CA ARG A 205 25.04 -1.83 1.74
C ARG A 205 25.33 -1.69 3.24
N GLY A 206 24.70 -0.72 3.91
CA GLY A 206 24.92 -0.46 5.35
C GLY A 206 24.38 -1.57 6.25
N LEU A 207 23.31 -2.26 5.83
CA LEU A 207 22.67 -3.34 6.59
C LEU A 207 23.12 -4.74 6.15
N ALA A 208 24.08 -4.84 5.22
CA ALA A 208 24.58 -6.13 4.77
C ALA A 208 25.24 -6.92 5.93
N GLY A 209 24.76 -8.13 6.19
CA GLY A 209 25.28 -8.98 7.27
C GLY A 209 24.87 -8.56 8.70
N VAL A 210 23.99 -7.59 8.86
CA VAL A 210 23.42 -7.21 10.16
C VAL A 210 22.37 -8.24 10.59
N PRO A 211 22.61 -9.04 11.65
CA PRO A 211 21.74 -10.18 12.01
C PRO A 211 20.32 -9.78 12.45
N SER A 212 20.14 -8.52 12.81
CA SER A 212 18.85 -7.95 13.18
C SER A 212 17.94 -7.66 11.98
N VAL A 213 18.47 -7.71 10.74
CA VAL A 213 17.77 -7.37 9.49
C VAL A 213 17.63 -8.60 8.61
N VAL A 214 16.41 -8.84 8.13
CA VAL A 214 16.06 -9.94 7.22
C VAL A 214 16.16 -9.48 5.76
N GLU A 215 15.56 -8.32 5.46
CA GLU A 215 15.46 -7.82 4.09
C GLU A 215 15.29 -6.29 4.05
N VAL A 216 15.82 -5.68 3.00
CA VAL A 216 15.54 -4.29 2.61
C VAL A 216 14.90 -4.31 1.22
N ARG A 217 13.64 -3.89 1.13
CA ARG A 217 12.82 -3.92 -0.08
C ARG A 217 12.07 -2.61 -0.32
N GLY A 218 11.54 -2.42 -1.52
CA GLY A 218 10.70 -1.29 -1.87
C GLY A 218 10.86 -0.83 -3.30
N LEU A 219 10.04 0.15 -3.70
CA LEU A 219 10.12 0.88 -4.97
C LEU A 219 9.97 2.39 -4.72
N GLY A 220 10.76 3.19 -5.41
CA GLY A 220 10.76 4.64 -5.21
C GLY A 220 11.03 5.00 -3.75
N LEU A 221 10.21 5.87 -3.18
CA LEU A 221 10.28 6.28 -1.77
C LEU A 221 9.22 5.55 -0.91
N MET A 222 8.96 4.29 -1.19
CA MET A 222 8.20 3.36 -0.37
C MET A 222 9.11 2.17 -0.04
N ILE A 223 9.77 2.21 1.12
CA ILE A 223 10.84 1.30 1.50
C ILE A 223 10.54 0.66 2.84
N GLY A 224 10.72 -0.64 2.93
CA GLY A 224 10.59 -1.44 4.15
C GLY A 224 11.90 -2.10 4.53
N ILE A 225 12.25 -2.04 5.81
CA ILE A 225 13.38 -2.75 6.40
C ILE A 225 12.81 -3.79 7.35
N GLU A 226 12.81 -5.05 6.95
CA GLU A 226 12.27 -6.14 7.76
C GLU A 226 13.28 -6.57 8.80
N CYS A 227 12.91 -6.45 10.06
CA CYS A 227 13.70 -6.92 11.20
C CYS A 227 13.41 -8.38 11.50
N ALA A 228 14.38 -9.08 12.07
CA ALA A 228 14.25 -10.47 12.45
C ALA A 228 13.14 -10.71 13.50
N ARG A 229 12.82 -9.70 14.30
CA ARG A 229 11.78 -9.74 15.35
C ARG A 229 11.12 -8.37 15.52
N PRO A 230 9.82 -8.33 15.91
CA PRO A 230 9.08 -7.08 16.17
C PRO A 230 9.74 -6.15 17.19
N GLU A 231 10.33 -6.74 18.26
CA GLU A 231 10.95 -5.95 19.34
C GLU A 231 12.14 -5.12 18.84
N ILE A 232 12.86 -5.61 17.82
CA ILE A 232 13.97 -4.89 17.19
C ILE A 232 13.45 -3.66 16.44
N ALA A 233 12.40 -3.84 15.65
CA ALA A 233 11.78 -2.73 14.91
C ALA A 233 11.22 -1.67 15.88
N LEU A 234 10.57 -2.11 16.97
CA LEU A 234 10.02 -1.22 17.99
C LEU A 234 11.13 -0.42 18.69
N ALA A 235 12.19 -1.10 19.15
CA ALA A 235 13.32 -0.45 19.81
C ALA A 235 14.04 0.54 18.89
N ALA A 236 14.24 0.17 17.61
CA ALA A 236 14.81 1.07 16.61
C ALA A 236 13.90 2.28 16.36
N THR A 237 12.57 2.09 16.25
CA THR A 237 11.61 3.20 16.11
C THR A 237 11.68 4.17 17.29
N GLN A 238 11.76 3.67 18.53
CA GLN A 238 11.89 4.50 19.72
C GLN A 238 13.21 5.27 19.75
N SER A 239 14.35 4.60 19.50
CA SER A 239 15.66 5.22 19.46
C SER A 239 15.75 6.29 18.36
N LEU A 240 15.19 6.03 17.18
CA LEU A 240 15.14 7.01 16.09
C LEU A 240 14.28 8.21 16.44
N LEU A 241 13.14 7.99 17.13
CA LEU A 241 12.28 9.09 17.59
C LEU A 241 13.00 10.01 18.57
N GLU A 242 13.76 9.45 19.52
CA GLU A 242 14.61 10.22 20.46
C GLU A 242 15.67 11.07 19.73
N ARG A 243 16.11 10.63 18.55
CA ARG A 243 17.05 11.36 17.69
C ARG A 243 16.36 12.32 16.71
N GLY A 244 15.03 12.45 16.77
CA GLY A 244 14.22 13.35 15.94
C GLY A 244 13.76 12.75 14.60
N TYR A 245 13.88 11.44 14.40
CA TYR A 245 13.41 10.75 13.19
C TYR A 245 12.12 9.99 13.46
N VAL A 246 11.06 10.30 12.73
CA VAL A 246 9.76 9.65 12.86
C VAL A 246 9.60 8.59 11.80
N LEU A 247 9.65 7.31 12.22
CA LEU A 247 9.32 6.16 11.40
C LEU A 247 8.15 5.40 12.03
N LEU A 248 7.43 4.63 11.22
CA LEU A 248 6.32 3.81 11.69
C LEU A 248 6.62 2.32 11.48
N PRO A 249 6.29 1.46 12.45
CA PRO A 249 6.35 0.03 12.23
C PRO A 249 5.19 -0.42 11.33
N SER A 250 5.45 -1.36 10.44
CA SER A 250 4.50 -2.02 9.54
C SER A 250 4.74 -3.53 9.49
N GLY A 251 4.01 -4.23 8.66
CA GLY A 251 4.13 -5.68 8.51
C GLY A 251 3.56 -6.49 9.68
N PRO A 252 3.62 -7.83 9.56
CA PRO A 252 3.13 -8.73 10.60
C PRO A 252 3.84 -8.49 11.94
N GLY A 253 3.05 -8.24 12.99
CA GLY A 253 3.57 -7.94 14.33
C GLY A 253 4.34 -6.62 14.44
N GLY A 254 4.37 -5.78 13.40
CA GLY A 254 5.12 -4.51 13.41
C GLY A 254 6.62 -4.67 13.23
N ARG A 255 7.09 -5.74 12.59
CA ARG A 255 8.52 -6.04 12.44
C ARG A 255 9.23 -5.33 11.27
N VAL A 256 8.52 -4.52 10.52
CA VAL A 256 9.09 -3.76 9.38
C VAL A 256 9.16 -2.29 9.75
N LEU A 257 10.33 -1.67 9.60
CA LEU A 257 10.47 -0.22 9.64
C LEU A 257 10.05 0.34 8.30
N SER A 258 8.99 1.16 8.28
CA SER A 258 8.46 1.80 7.09
C SER A 258 9.11 3.15 6.88
N LEU A 259 9.78 3.33 5.73
CA LEU A 259 10.42 4.57 5.31
C LEU A 259 9.67 5.13 4.10
N THR A 260 8.81 6.12 4.35
CA THR A 260 7.97 6.78 3.35
C THR A 260 8.02 8.29 3.49
N PRO A 261 9.20 8.91 3.25
CA PRO A 261 9.41 10.33 3.44
C PRO A 261 8.57 11.16 2.45
N PRO A 262 8.42 12.48 2.67
CA PRO A 262 7.87 13.38 1.66
C PRO A 262 8.61 13.23 0.33
N LEU A 263 7.90 13.29 -0.81
CA LEU A 263 8.53 13.20 -2.13
C LEU A 263 9.49 14.36 -2.41
N THR A 264 9.35 15.45 -1.66
CA THR A 264 10.16 16.68 -1.73
C THR A 264 11.34 16.69 -0.78
N ILE A 265 11.55 15.62 0.01
CA ILE A 265 12.66 15.55 0.98
C ILE A 265 14.01 15.77 0.30
N GLU A 266 14.88 16.57 0.92
CA GLU A 266 16.24 16.76 0.42
C GLU A 266 17.08 15.47 0.57
N GLU A 267 17.82 15.11 -0.49
CA GLU A 267 18.63 13.89 -0.52
C GLU A 267 19.62 13.78 0.65
N PRO A 268 20.38 14.84 1.02
CA PRO A 268 21.29 14.76 2.17
C PRO A 268 20.58 14.46 3.49
N ALA A 269 19.39 15.03 3.71
CA ALA A 269 18.60 14.78 4.91
C ALA A 269 18.09 13.33 4.97
N LEU A 270 17.68 12.78 3.82
CA LEU A 270 17.23 11.39 3.74
C LEU A 270 18.38 10.41 3.93
N LEU A 271 19.55 10.66 3.36
CA LEU A 271 20.74 9.83 3.56
C LEU A 271 21.21 9.86 5.01
N ALA A 272 21.22 11.03 5.66
CA ALA A 272 21.52 11.13 7.10
C ALA A 272 20.54 10.30 7.95
N ALA A 273 19.26 10.32 7.62
CA ALA A 273 18.28 9.45 8.29
C ALA A 273 18.57 7.95 8.04
N CYS A 274 19.03 7.59 6.85
CA CYS A 274 19.42 6.20 6.55
C CYS A 274 20.65 5.76 7.35
N ASP A 275 21.64 6.64 7.54
CA ASP A 275 22.83 6.36 8.37
C ASP A 275 22.39 6.10 9.83
N GLU A 276 21.51 6.92 10.38
CA GLU A 276 20.96 6.71 11.74
C GLU A 276 20.19 5.40 11.87
N ILE A 277 19.43 5.00 10.83
CA ILE A 277 18.73 3.71 10.80
C ILE A 277 19.75 2.56 10.81
N VAL A 278 20.80 2.65 10.01
CA VAL A 278 21.87 1.64 9.95
C VAL A 278 22.54 1.50 11.32
N ASP A 279 22.92 2.60 11.95
CA ASP A 279 23.57 2.62 13.27
C ASP A 279 22.68 2.02 14.35
N CYS A 280 21.39 2.40 14.40
CA CYS A 280 20.44 1.85 15.36
C CYS A 280 20.27 0.33 15.22
N LEU A 281 20.16 -0.18 13.99
CA LEU A 281 19.97 -1.61 13.77
C LEU A 281 21.24 -2.43 13.98
N ALA A 282 22.43 -1.86 13.71
CA ALA A 282 23.72 -2.49 14.00
C ALA A 282 23.98 -2.58 15.52
N LEU A 283 23.66 -1.53 16.29
CA LEU A 283 23.78 -1.52 17.75
C LEU A 283 22.86 -2.54 18.41
N ALA A 284 21.62 -2.64 17.98
CA ALA A 284 20.65 -3.62 18.49
C ALA A 284 21.13 -5.08 18.30
N ALA A 285 21.96 -5.35 17.30
CA ALA A 285 22.59 -6.64 17.07
C ALA A 285 23.72 -6.94 18.08
N SER A 286 24.52 -5.91 18.45
CA SER A 286 25.69 -6.04 19.31
C SER A 286 25.36 -6.23 20.80
N GLU A 287 24.30 -5.62 21.29
CA GLU A 287 23.85 -5.76 22.70
C GLU A 287 23.38 -7.17 23.03
N LYS A 288 22.87 -7.90 22.04
CA LYS A 288 22.41 -9.29 22.22
C LYS A 288 23.58 -10.28 22.29
N SER A 289 24.67 -10.04 21.58
CA SER A 289 25.89 -10.85 21.65
C SER A 289 26.60 -10.75 23.00
N ARG A 290 26.32 -9.69 23.78
CA ARG A 290 26.91 -9.48 25.13
C ARG A 290 26.06 -10.08 26.26
N ARG A 291 24.82 -10.49 26.00
CA ARG A 291 23.88 -11.07 27.00
C ARG A 291 23.69 -12.57 26.86
N GLN A 292 24.33 -13.22 25.91
CA GLN A 292 24.50 -14.67 25.76
C GLN A 292 25.91 -15.09 26.15
#